data_d769f72146b83a6c22a316a379e3480e
#
_entry.id   d769f72146b83a6c22a316a379e3480e
#
_cell.length_a   1.000
_cell.length_b   1.000
_cell.length_c   1.000
_cell.angle_alpha   90.00
_cell.angle_beta   90.00
_cell.angle_gamma   90.00
#
_symmetry.space_group_name_H-M   'P 1'
#
loop_
_entity.id
_entity.type
_entity.pdbx_description
1 polymer ?
#
loop_
_entity_poly.entity_id
_entity_poly.type
_entity_poly.pdbx_seq_one_letter_code
_entity_poly.pdbx_strand_id
1 'polypeptide(L)'
;MRATTIALMMTLTTKVSAGSEDICRANSLAHNVYKEANRLEKVLASQLPLKLEEGLEFTSVSSDKNQLITYMTILYERFVLEDKIRDDGRSMKSLAHTMEIMSADSACSNEASRAFIQLGNVRQFIYIFRDGEQFLDILVERC
;
A
#
# COMPACT_ATOMS: atom_id res chain seq x y z
N MET A 1 -71.45 -26.56 10.41
CA MET A 1 -70.78 -25.46 9.73
C MET A 1 -69.72 -24.88 10.66
N ARG A 2 -68.48 -25.18 10.44
CA ARG A 2 -67.34 -24.69 11.24
C ARG A 2 -66.57 -23.63 10.45
N ALA A 3 -66.59 -22.39 10.89
CA ALA A 3 -65.84 -21.32 10.28
C ALA A 3 -64.39 -21.37 10.78
N THR A 4 -63.46 -21.52 9.88
CA THR A 4 -62.02 -21.54 10.17
C THR A 4 -61.51 -20.14 9.96
N THR A 5 -61.15 -19.48 11.07
CA THR A 5 -60.53 -18.14 11.06
C THR A 5 -59.04 -18.30 10.77
N ILE A 6 -58.59 -17.83 9.65
CA ILE A 6 -57.16 -17.74 9.28
C ILE A 6 -56.62 -16.46 9.87
N ALA A 7 -55.75 -16.59 10.88
CA ALA A 7 -55.00 -15.48 11.43
C ALA A 7 -53.80 -15.16 10.52
N LEU A 8 -53.87 -13.99 9.89
CA LEU A 8 -52.81 -13.45 9.05
C LEU A 8 -51.74 -12.86 9.98
N MET A 9 -50.65 -13.59 10.23
CA MET A 9 -49.47 -13.05 10.90
C MET A 9 -48.72 -12.12 9.95
N MET A 10 -48.84 -10.81 10.15
CA MET A 10 -47.96 -9.81 9.54
C MET A 10 -46.64 -9.84 10.27
N THR A 11 -45.62 -10.38 9.65
CA THR A 11 -44.22 -10.23 10.08
C THR A 11 -43.76 -8.82 9.73
N LEU A 12 -43.65 -7.98 10.74
CA LEU A 12 -42.94 -6.71 10.63
C LEU A 12 -41.44 -7.00 10.44
N THR A 13 -40.96 -6.89 9.20
CA THR A 13 -39.54 -6.79 8.95
C THR A 13 -39.09 -5.38 9.36
N THR A 14 -38.52 -5.24 10.53
CA THR A 14 -37.76 -4.05 10.94
C THR A 14 -36.54 -3.97 10.04
N LYS A 15 -36.58 -3.06 9.04
CA LYS A 15 -35.37 -2.59 8.38
C LYS A 15 -34.53 -1.90 9.46
N VAL A 16 -33.45 -2.55 9.87
CA VAL A 16 -32.39 -1.90 10.64
C VAL A 16 -31.76 -0.89 9.67
N SER A 17 -32.14 0.35 9.82
CA SER A 17 -31.47 1.48 9.19
C SER A 17 -30.09 1.52 9.79
N ALA A 18 -29.04 1.24 9.02
CA ALA A 18 -27.67 1.49 9.41
C ALA A 18 -27.58 2.99 9.76
N GLY A 19 -27.40 3.27 11.04
CA GLY A 19 -27.55 4.61 11.57
C GLY A 19 -26.50 5.56 11.00
N SER A 20 -26.86 6.84 10.96
CA SER A 20 -25.97 7.95 10.57
C SER A 20 -24.62 7.95 11.34
N GLU A 21 -24.55 7.31 12.48
CA GLU A 21 -23.33 7.13 13.28
C GLU A 21 -22.27 6.25 12.59
N ASP A 22 -22.69 5.20 11.89
CA ASP A 22 -21.75 4.33 11.16
C ASP A 22 -21.13 5.04 9.94
N ILE A 23 -21.88 5.91 9.29
CA ILE A 23 -21.40 6.73 8.16
C ILE A 23 -20.41 7.78 8.67
N CYS A 24 -20.70 8.43 9.79
CA CYS A 24 -19.79 9.40 10.41
C CYS A 24 -18.51 8.75 10.90
N ARG A 25 -18.58 7.54 11.45
CA ARG A 25 -17.43 6.77 11.92
C ARG A 25 -16.55 6.33 10.76
N ALA A 26 -17.14 5.85 9.67
CA ALA A 26 -16.40 5.49 8.46
C ALA A 26 -15.72 6.70 7.82
N ASN A 27 -16.39 7.85 7.75
CA ASN A 27 -15.82 9.09 7.22
C ASN A 27 -14.70 9.64 8.11
N SER A 28 -14.83 9.58 9.43
CA SER A 28 -13.77 10.02 10.33
C SER A 28 -12.55 9.10 10.29
N LEU A 29 -12.75 7.80 10.13
CA LEU A 29 -11.67 6.82 9.96
C LEU A 29 -10.92 7.08 8.66
N ALA A 30 -11.61 7.24 7.54
CA ALA A 30 -11.03 7.57 6.24
C ALA A 30 -10.23 8.88 6.29
N HIS A 31 -10.75 9.90 6.95
CA HIS A 31 -10.05 11.16 7.14
C HIS A 31 -8.74 11.00 7.93
N ASN A 32 -8.74 10.20 8.99
CA ASN A 32 -7.55 9.93 9.78
C ASN A 32 -6.51 9.13 9.01
N VAL A 33 -6.92 8.18 8.18
CA VAL A 33 -6.08 7.37 7.31
C VAL A 33 -5.35 8.24 6.28
N TYR A 34 -6.06 9.14 5.59
CA TYR A 34 -5.46 10.06 4.61
C TYR A 34 -4.52 11.07 5.26
N LYS A 35 -4.90 11.58 6.43
CA LYS A 35 -4.07 12.51 7.20
C LYS A 35 -2.75 11.87 7.61
N GLU A 36 -2.77 10.60 7.98
CA GLU A 36 -1.55 9.86 8.35
C GLU A 36 -0.63 9.63 7.15
N ALA A 37 -1.17 9.30 5.97
CA ALA A 37 -0.40 9.18 4.74
C ALA A 37 0.31 10.51 4.39
N ASN A 38 -0.40 11.62 4.45
CA ASN A 38 0.16 12.96 4.23
C ASN A 38 1.23 13.34 5.27
N ARG A 39 1.03 12.96 6.53
CA ARG A 39 2.00 13.21 7.60
C ARG A 39 3.31 12.46 7.34
N LEU A 40 3.23 11.19 7.00
CA LEU A 40 4.40 10.36 6.70
C LEU A 40 5.12 10.82 5.44
N GLU A 41 4.39 11.23 4.40
CA GLU A 41 4.99 11.85 3.21
C GLU A 41 5.91 13.01 3.59
N LYS A 42 5.40 13.96 4.38
CA LYS A 42 6.19 15.14 4.80
C LYS A 42 7.43 14.78 5.60
N VAL A 43 7.31 13.81 6.50
CA VAL A 43 8.44 13.35 7.32
C VAL A 43 9.51 12.70 6.45
N LEU A 44 9.11 11.79 5.55
CA LEU A 44 10.03 11.09 4.68
C LEU A 44 10.65 12.01 3.62
N ALA A 45 9.87 12.91 3.02
CA ALA A 45 10.35 13.85 2.00
C ALA A 45 11.49 14.74 2.51
N SER A 46 11.49 15.06 3.81
CA SER A 46 12.57 15.87 4.43
C SER A 46 13.92 15.16 4.51
N GLN A 47 13.95 13.84 4.34
CA GLN A 47 15.15 13.00 4.44
C GLN A 47 15.70 12.57 3.08
N LEU A 48 15.04 12.95 1.99
CA LEU A 48 15.38 12.51 0.64
C LEU A 48 16.32 13.48 -0.10
N PRO A 49 17.12 13.00 -1.05
CA PRO A 49 17.30 11.59 -1.42
C PRO A 49 18.15 10.81 -0.42
N LEU A 50 17.88 9.51 -0.27
CA LEU A 50 18.61 8.61 0.61
C LEU A 50 19.19 7.43 -0.17
N LYS A 51 20.51 7.27 -0.14
CA LYS A 51 21.17 6.07 -0.66
C LYS A 51 20.85 4.89 0.25
N LEU A 52 20.32 3.82 -0.33
CA LEU A 52 20.03 2.58 0.39
C LEU A 52 21.14 1.57 0.24
N GLU A 53 21.58 1.35 -1.02
CA GLU A 53 22.66 0.44 -1.39
C GLU A 53 23.40 1.00 -2.60
N GLU A 54 24.50 0.33 -3.00
CA GLU A 54 25.17 0.69 -4.26
C GLU A 54 24.21 0.48 -5.44
N GLY A 55 23.88 1.56 -6.12
CA GLY A 55 23.00 1.55 -7.29
C GLY A 55 21.50 1.65 -6.99
N LEU A 56 21.09 1.91 -5.74
CA LEU A 56 19.69 2.11 -5.36
C LEU A 56 19.51 3.33 -4.45
N GLU A 57 18.64 4.24 -4.85
CA GLU A 57 18.28 5.42 -4.06
C GLU A 57 16.78 5.51 -3.81
N PHE A 58 16.39 5.89 -2.60
CA PHE A 58 15.07 6.39 -2.31
C PHE A 58 15.01 7.88 -2.70
N THR A 59 14.32 8.19 -3.79
CA THR A 59 14.41 9.51 -4.43
C THR A 59 13.25 10.43 -4.12
N SER A 60 12.05 9.91 -4.01
CA SER A 60 10.86 10.71 -3.67
C SER A 60 9.77 9.89 -3.01
N VAL A 61 8.85 10.59 -2.38
CA VAL A 61 7.66 10.03 -1.75
C VAL A 61 6.48 10.93 -2.06
N SER A 62 5.31 10.33 -2.27
CA SER A 62 4.04 11.04 -2.39
C SER A 62 2.93 10.28 -1.67
N SER A 63 1.84 10.97 -1.37
CA SER A 63 0.63 10.33 -0.84
C SER A 63 -0.54 10.59 -1.76
N ASP A 64 -1.36 9.57 -1.96
CA ASP A 64 -2.65 9.67 -2.64
C ASP A 64 -3.69 8.90 -1.82
N LYS A 65 -4.63 9.64 -1.22
CA LYS A 65 -5.64 9.08 -0.31
C LYS A 65 -4.98 8.27 0.83
N ASN A 66 -5.22 6.95 0.86
CA ASN A 66 -4.65 6.02 1.83
C ASN A 66 -3.36 5.35 1.35
N GLN A 67 -2.79 5.78 0.23
CA GLN A 67 -1.54 5.24 -0.28
C GLN A 67 -0.36 6.15 0.08
N LEU A 68 0.73 5.53 0.48
CA LEU A 68 2.04 6.17 0.60
C LEU A 68 2.95 5.55 -0.45
N ILE A 69 3.26 6.33 -1.48
CA ILE A 69 4.00 5.90 -2.67
C ILE A 69 5.47 6.28 -2.50
N THR A 70 6.34 5.29 -2.54
CA THR A 70 7.78 5.43 -2.41
C THR A 70 8.43 5.18 -3.76
N TYR A 71 9.16 6.16 -4.28
CA TYR A 71 9.89 6.04 -5.54
C TYR A 71 11.35 5.70 -5.28
N MET A 72 11.79 4.62 -5.89
CA MET A 72 13.13 4.06 -5.79
C MET A 72 13.81 4.15 -7.15
N THR A 73 14.95 4.82 -7.24
CA THR A 73 15.70 4.92 -8.48
C THR A 73 16.84 3.92 -8.50
N ILE A 74 16.84 3.06 -9.52
CA ILE A 74 17.96 2.20 -9.86
C ILE A 74 18.93 3.03 -10.71
N LEU A 75 20.14 3.25 -10.18
CA LEU A 75 21.14 4.15 -10.79
C LEU A 75 21.82 3.59 -12.04
N TYR A 76 21.43 2.41 -12.46
CA TYR A 76 21.85 1.76 -13.70
C TYR A 76 20.75 1.87 -14.76
N GLU A 77 21.13 1.79 -16.01
CA GLU A 77 20.21 1.46 -17.08
C GLU A 77 19.91 -0.05 -17.07
N ARG A 78 18.75 -0.44 -17.60
CA ARG A 78 18.29 -1.84 -17.55
C ARG A 78 19.37 -2.82 -18.06
N PHE A 79 19.92 -2.57 -19.24
CA PHE A 79 20.91 -3.47 -19.85
C PHE A 79 22.19 -3.60 -19.02
N VAL A 80 22.64 -2.52 -18.38
CA VAL A 80 23.81 -2.55 -17.49
C VAL A 80 23.54 -3.40 -16.27
N LEU A 81 22.34 -3.29 -15.69
CA LEU A 81 21.94 -4.11 -14.56
C LEU A 81 21.80 -5.58 -14.95
N GLU A 82 21.20 -5.87 -16.11
CA GLU A 82 21.07 -7.24 -16.65
C GLU A 82 22.43 -7.92 -16.83
N ASP A 83 23.41 -7.21 -17.36
CA ASP A 83 24.77 -7.73 -17.50
C ASP A 83 25.42 -8.01 -16.15
N LYS A 84 25.33 -7.06 -15.20
CA LYS A 84 25.88 -7.23 -13.85
C LYS A 84 25.30 -8.46 -13.14
N ILE A 85 23.98 -8.61 -13.11
CA ILE A 85 23.35 -9.73 -12.41
C ILE A 85 23.55 -11.08 -13.09
N ARG A 86 23.70 -11.09 -14.43
CA ARG A 86 24.01 -12.28 -15.19
C ARG A 86 25.41 -12.79 -14.87
N ASP A 87 26.38 -11.89 -14.72
CA ASP A 87 27.76 -12.25 -14.31
C ASP A 87 27.77 -12.90 -12.91
N ASP A 88 26.83 -12.50 -12.04
CA ASP A 88 26.59 -13.12 -10.72
C ASP A 88 25.75 -14.41 -10.79
N GLY A 89 25.41 -14.92 -11.96
CA GLY A 89 24.56 -16.10 -12.15
C GLY A 89 23.09 -15.90 -11.81
N ARG A 90 22.62 -14.65 -11.78
CA ARG A 90 21.25 -14.27 -11.42
C ARG A 90 20.46 -13.80 -12.65
N SER A 91 19.16 -13.65 -12.52
CA SER A 91 18.28 -13.14 -13.56
C SER A 91 17.48 -11.93 -13.10
N MET A 92 16.97 -11.11 -14.01
CA MET A 92 16.07 -10.00 -13.69
C MET A 92 14.82 -10.48 -12.94
N LYS A 93 14.30 -11.66 -13.26
CA LYS A 93 13.17 -12.26 -12.55
C LYS A 93 13.53 -12.59 -11.10
N SER A 94 14.70 -13.13 -10.84
CA SER A 94 15.20 -13.42 -9.50
C SER A 94 15.41 -12.12 -8.71
N LEU A 95 15.95 -11.09 -9.34
CA LEU A 95 16.12 -9.77 -8.75
C LEU A 95 14.76 -9.15 -8.39
N ALA A 96 13.80 -9.16 -9.31
CA ALA A 96 12.44 -8.67 -9.07
C ALA A 96 11.80 -9.33 -7.85
N HIS A 97 11.87 -10.65 -7.77
CA HIS A 97 11.34 -11.40 -6.63
C HIS A 97 12.05 -11.04 -5.30
N THR A 98 13.36 -10.85 -5.32
CA THR A 98 14.09 -10.39 -4.14
C THR A 98 13.62 -9.00 -3.70
N MET A 99 13.43 -8.08 -4.65
CA MET A 99 12.95 -6.72 -4.35
C MET A 99 11.51 -6.70 -3.83
N GLU A 100 10.65 -7.59 -4.30
CA GLU A 100 9.30 -7.78 -3.74
C GLU A 100 9.33 -8.18 -2.27
N ILE A 101 10.15 -9.18 -1.93
CA ILE A 101 10.33 -9.63 -0.54
C ILE A 101 10.89 -8.49 0.33
N MET A 102 11.94 -7.81 -0.12
CA MET A 102 12.55 -6.70 0.63
C MET A 102 11.59 -5.54 0.85
N SER A 103 10.75 -5.21 -0.13
CA SER A 103 9.73 -4.17 0.00
C SER A 103 8.67 -4.54 1.03
N ALA A 104 8.19 -5.78 1.00
CA ALA A 104 7.23 -6.29 1.98
C ALA A 104 7.83 -6.30 3.39
N ASP A 105 9.06 -6.78 3.55
CA ASP A 105 9.78 -6.78 4.82
C ASP A 105 10.00 -5.35 5.33
N SER A 106 10.40 -4.43 4.48
CA SER A 106 10.57 -3.01 4.82
C SER A 106 9.26 -2.37 5.31
N ALA A 107 8.15 -2.71 4.66
CA ALA A 107 6.84 -2.20 5.05
C ALA A 107 6.35 -2.78 6.38
N CYS A 108 6.72 -4.04 6.70
CA CYS A 108 6.15 -4.80 7.82
C CYS A 108 7.06 -4.94 9.04
N SER A 109 8.37 -4.74 8.90
CA SER A 109 9.34 -4.87 10.01
C SER A 109 9.30 -3.70 10.98
N ASN A 110 9.02 -2.50 10.51
CA ASN A 110 8.92 -1.30 11.32
C ASN A 110 7.52 -1.21 11.95
N GLU A 111 7.46 -0.99 13.27
CA GLU A 111 6.19 -0.93 14.02
C GLU A 111 5.26 0.17 13.50
N ALA A 112 5.78 1.36 13.24
CA ALA A 112 5.00 2.48 12.73
C ALA A 112 4.43 2.21 11.32
N SER A 113 5.22 1.61 10.44
CA SER A 113 4.80 1.23 9.09
C SER A 113 3.76 0.11 9.13
N ARG A 114 3.92 -0.87 10.02
CA ARG A 114 2.93 -1.92 10.25
C ARG A 114 1.61 -1.36 10.76
N ALA A 115 1.65 -0.48 11.76
CA ALA A 115 0.46 0.19 12.27
C ALA A 115 -0.24 1.01 11.19
N PHE A 116 0.51 1.69 10.33
CA PHE A 116 -0.01 2.40 9.17
C PHE A 116 -0.81 1.49 8.24
N ILE A 117 -0.29 0.31 7.90
CA ILE A 117 -0.98 -0.68 7.06
C ILE A 117 -2.20 -1.28 7.79
N GLN A 118 -2.09 -1.58 9.08
CA GLN A 118 -3.19 -2.11 9.88
C GLN A 118 -4.39 -1.15 9.99
N LEU A 119 -4.16 0.15 9.86
CA LEU A 119 -5.21 1.17 9.79
C LEU A 119 -5.94 1.20 8.43
N GLY A 120 -5.58 0.37 7.48
CA GLY A 120 -6.16 0.32 6.14
C GLY A 120 -5.43 1.17 5.09
N ASN A 121 -4.22 1.61 5.40
CA ASN A 121 -3.35 2.28 4.44
C ASN A 121 -2.57 1.25 3.61
N VAL A 122 -2.06 1.72 2.47
CA VAL A 122 -1.27 0.92 1.52
C VAL A 122 0.12 1.53 1.37
N ARG A 123 1.15 0.71 1.39
CA ARG A 123 2.50 1.07 0.97
C ARG A 123 2.70 0.64 -0.47
N GLN A 124 3.10 1.57 -1.33
CA GLN A 124 3.47 1.29 -2.71
C GLN A 124 4.94 1.62 -2.92
N PHE A 125 5.66 0.73 -3.58
CA PHE A 125 7.05 0.91 -3.95
C PHE A 125 7.17 0.84 -5.47
N ILE A 126 7.59 1.94 -6.08
CA ILE A 126 7.80 2.04 -7.53
C ILE A 126 9.29 2.12 -7.79
N TYR A 127 9.82 1.13 -8.49
CA TYR A 127 11.22 1.07 -8.90
C TYR A 127 11.36 1.53 -10.35
N ILE A 128 12.22 2.51 -10.56
CA ILE A 128 12.42 3.16 -11.84
C ILE A 128 13.91 3.13 -12.16
N PHE A 129 14.27 2.74 -13.40
CA PHE A 129 15.63 2.89 -13.87
C PHE A 129 16.03 4.35 -14.04
N ARG A 130 17.33 4.61 -14.12
CA ARG A 130 17.89 5.95 -14.29
C ARG A 130 17.33 6.71 -15.51
N ASP A 131 16.96 6.00 -16.57
CA ASP A 131 16.36 6.56 -17.79
C ASP A 131 14.85 6.82 -17.69
N GLY A 132 14.23 6.48 -16.56
CA GLY A 132 12.80 6.66 -16.29
C GLY A 132 11.95 5.43 -16.63
N GLU A 133 12.53 4.33 -17.13
CA GLU A 133 11.79 3.09 -17.38
C GLU A 133 11.36 2.46 -16.05
N GLN A 134 10.07 2.15 -15.90
CA GLN A 134 9.56 1.46 -14.71
C GLN A 134 9.95 -0.01 -14.73
N PHE A 135 10.49 -0.48 -13.63
CA PHE A 135 10.88 -1.88 -13.44
C PHE A 135 9.86 -2.66 -12.63
N LEU A 136 9.47 -2.16 -11.46
CA LEU A 136 8.54 -2.82 -10.56
C LEU A 136 7.56 -1.81 -9.96
N ASP A 137 6.37 -2.31 -9.65
CA ASP A 137 5.33 -1.64 -8.88
C ASP A 137 4.77 -2.63 -7.87
N ILE A 138 5.05 -2.40 -6.60
CA ILE A 138 4.79 -3.34 -5.52
C ILE A 138 3.83 -2.70 -4.52
N LEU A 139 2.69 -3.35 -4.30
CA LEU A 139 1.69 -2.95 -3.30
C LEU A 139 1.78 -3.85 -2.07
N VAL A 140 1.85 -3.24 -0.89
CA VAL A 140 1.81 -3.93 0.40
C VAL A 140 0.59 -3.44 1.16
N GLU A 141 -0.44 -4.26 1.20
CA GLU A 141 -1.75 -3.97 1.81
C GLU A 141 -1.95 -4.69 3.15
N ARG A 142 -1.10 -5.66 3.43
CA ARG A 142 -1.17 -6.51 4.64
C ARG A 142 0.22 -6.91 5.09
N CYS A 143 0.37 -6.98 6.36
CA CYS A 143 1.48 -7.61 7.06
C CYS A 143 0.94 -8.92 7.73
#